data_dc615c0985d428badeb3025abd14d42b
#
_entry.id   dc615c0985d428badeb3025abd14d42b
#
_cell.length_a   1.000
_cell.length_b   1.000
_cell.length_c   1.000
_cell.angle_alpha   90.00
_cell.angle_beta   90.00
_cell.angle_gamma   90.00
#
_symmetry.space_group_name_H-M   'P 1'
#
loop_
_entity.id
_entity.type
_entity.pdbx_description
1 polymer ?
#
loop_
_entity_poly.entity_id
_entity_poly.type
_entity_poly.pdbx_seq_one_letter_code
_entity_poly.pdbx_strand_id
1 'polypeptide(L)'
;CSCNAPQIWNITTLTCNLSCNATFAANGTIDLWTCSCINHYVWTPDNLTCSINCTGVLGGSGTVVSQTECRCLPGHIWNWTSFTCEINCNGILYAIAPTNPTLSQNGICNCVANFYFNPYIPQCVINCSLFSGSFGINLSPETCKCKPKYAWTLSPTFSCKLDCVSIANSNGAQSVDNVNCVCKPGFRLFVG
;
A
#
# COMPACT_ATOMS: atom_id res chain seq x y z
N CYS A 1 -50.51 -12.34 -14.80
CA CYS A 1 -49.32 -12.91 -14.17
C CYS A 1 -48.24 -11.86 -14.10
N SER A 2 -47.52 -11.80 -12.98
CA SER A 2 -46.34 -10.92 -12.82
C SER A 2 -45.14 -11.77 -12.47
N CYS A 3 -43.98 -11.37 -12.95
CA CYS A 3 -42.70 -12.00 -12.63
C CYS A 3 -41.93 -11.16 -11.59
N ASN A 4 -41.09 -11.82 -10.83
CA ASN A 4 -40.14 -11.11 -9.96
C ASN A 4 -38.99 -10.55 -10.79
N ALA A 5 -38.58 -9.31 -10.53
CA ALA A 5 -37.38 -8.76 -11.18
C ALA A 5 -36.17 -9.67 -10.92
N PRO A 6 -35.26 -9.86 -11.90
CA PRO A 6 -35.19 -9.27 -13.22
C PRO A 6 -35.91 -10.06 -14.34
N GLN A 7 -36.88 -10.91 -13.99
CA GLN A 7 -37.63 -11.70 -14.98
C GLN A 7 -38.79 -10.90 -15.55
N ILE A 8 -39.12 -11.15 -16.83
CA ILE A 8 -40.27 -10.61 -17.53
C ILE A 8 -41.21 -11.73 -18.01
N TRP A 9 -42.50 -11.44 -17.99
CA TRP A 9 -43.53 -12.38 -18.44
C TRP A 9 -43.47 -12.52 -19.98
N ASN A 10 -43.27 -13.74 -20.45
CA ASN A 10 -43.37 -14.06 -21.87
C ASN A 10 -44.75 -14.65 -22.16
N ILE A 11 -45.57 -13.89 -22.91
CA ILE A 11 -46.96 -14.27 -23.24
C ILE A 11 -47.01 -15.47 -24.19
N THR A 12 -45.98 -15.68 -24.99
CA THR A 12 -45.98 -16.80 -25.96
C THR A 12 -45.71 -18.13 -25.29
N THR A 13 -44.80 -18.18 -24.32
CA THR A 13 -44.43 -19.40 -23.59
C THR A 13 -45.18 -19.54 -22.28
N LEU A 14 -45.91 -18.49 -21.85
CA LEU A 14 -46.60 -18.42 -20.54
C LEU A 14 -45.67 -18.66 -19.35
N THR A 15 -44.42 -18.16 -19.44
CA THR A 15 -43.39 -18.34 -18.41
C THR A 15 -42.70 -17.00 -18.10
N CYS A 16 -42.07 -16.92 -16.92
CA CYS A 16 -41.19 -15.82 -16.58
C CYS A 16 -39.79 -16.12 -17.12
N ASN A 17 -39.31 -15.28 -18.03
CA ASN A 17 -37.97 -15.41 -18.63
C ASN A 17 -37.04 -14.34 -18.07
N LEU A 18 -35.76 -14.68 -17.92
CA LEU A 18 -34.74 -13.73 -17.48
C LEU A 18 -34.61 -12.60 -18.50
N SER A 19 -34.61 -11.35 -18.01
CA SER A 19 -34.38 -10.14 -18.83
C SER A 19 -33.01 -9.58 -18.60
N CYS A 20 -32.07 -9.93 -19.44
CA CYS A 20 -30.69 -9.44 -19.31
C CYS A 20 -30.58 -7.93 -19.54
N ASN A 21 -31.50 -7.32 -20.29
CA ASN A 21 -31.54 -5.87 -20.50
C ASN A 21 -31.89 -5.09 -19.21
N ALA A 22 -32.58 -5.73 -18.27
CA ALA A 22 -32.94 -5.15 -16.97
C ALA A 22 -31.93 -5.55 -15.87
N THR A 23 -30.95 -6.35 -16.22
CA THR A 23 -29.96 -6.88 -15.27
C THR A 23 -28.72 -5.99 -15.24
N PHE A 24 -28.25 -5.63 -14.06
CA PHE A 24 -27.07 -4.80 -13.89
C PHE A 24 -25.84 -5.44 -14.57
N ALA A 25 -25.08 -4.62 -15.31
CA ALA A 25 -23.85 -4.97 -16.02
C ALA A 25 -23.97 -6.16 -17.00
N ALA A 26 -25.18 -6.52 -17.44
CA ALA A 26 -25.39 -7.49 -18.49
C ALA A 26 -25.43 -6.83 -19.87
N ASN A 27 -24.94 -7.54 -20.90
CA ASN A 27 -24.98 -7.06 -22.28
C ASN A 27 -25.68 -8.02 -23.25
N GLY A 28 -26.30 -9.07 -22.75
CA GLY A 28 -27.04 -10.01 -23.59
C GLY A 28 -27.43 -11.28 -22.87
N THR A 29 -28.20 -12.11 -23.55
CA THR A 29 -28.66 -13.40 -23.05
C THR A 29 -27.78 -14.51 -23.63
N ILE A 30 -27.27 -15.41 -22.80
CA ILE A 30 -26.57 -16.63 -23.22
C ILE A 30 -27.59 -17.77 -23.38
N ASP A 31 -28.45 -17.96 -22.38
CA ASP A 31 -29.53 -18.94 -22.37
C ASP A 31 -30.71 -18.45 -21.51
N LEU A 32 -31.71 -19.32 -21.29
CA LEU A 32 -32.95 -18.97 -20.55
C LEU A 32 -32.69 -18.49 -19.11
N TRP A 33 -31.52 -18.77 -18.52
CA TRP A 33 -31.20 -18.57 -17.11
C TRP A 33 -29.91 -17.80 -16.87
N THR A 34 -29.18 -17.45 -17.96
CA THR A 34 -27.85 -16.87 -17.87
C THR A 34 -27.71 -15.64 -18.75
N CYS A 35 -27.23 -14.54 -18.19
CA CYS A 35 -26.87 -13.36 -18.95
C CYS A 35 -25.35 -13.31 -19.22
N SER A 36 -24.99 -12.79 -20.38
CA SER A 36 -23.63 -12.34 -20.66
C SER A 36 -23.37 -11.07 -19.88
N CYS A 37 -22.24 -10.98 -19.19
CA CYS A 37 -21.85 -9.80 -18.46
C CYS A 37 -20.87 -8.94 -19.29
N ILE A 38 -20.86 -7.64 -19.07
CA ILE A 38 -19.84 -6.74 -19.62
C ILE A 38 -18.46 -7.04 -19.01
N ASN A 39 -17.41 -6.53 -19.61
CA ASN A 39 -16.03 -6.72 -19.11
C ASN A 39 -15.94 -6.41 -17.61
N HIS A 40 -15.09 -7.17 -16.92
CA HIS A 40 -14.86 -7.13 -15.48
C HIS A 40 -16.00 -7.68 -14.60
N TYR A 41 -17.10 -8.16 -15.18
CA TYR A 41 -18.21 -8.75 -14.43
C TYR A 41 -18.41 -10.22 -14.80
N VAL A 42 -18.91 -10.99 -13.83
CA VAL A 42 -19.29 -12.41 -14.01
C VAL A 42 -20.74 -12.62 -13.56
N TRP A 43 -21.42 -13.56 -14.22
CA TRP A 43 -22.77 -13.93 -13.87
C TRP A 43 -22.83 -14.64 -12.52
N THR A 44 -23.73 -14.20 -11.65
CA THR A 44 -23.98 -14.77 -10.33
C THR A 44 -25.39 -15.37 -10.30
N PRO A 45 -25.53 -16.71 -10.47
CA PRO A 45 -26.84 -17.36 -10.61
C PRO A 45 -27.76 -17.17 -9.41
N ASP A 46 -27.19 -17.16 -8.20
CA ASP A 46 -27.96 -17.05 -6.95
C ASP A 46 -28.71 -15.72 -6.82
N ASN A 47 -28.15 -14.66 -7.39
CA ASN A 47 -28.70 -13.31 -7.34
C ASN A 47 -29.30 -12.86 -8.69
N LEU A 48 -29.22 -13.68 -9.73
CA LEU A 48 -29.64 -13.36 -11.11
C LEU A 48 -29.09 -12.02 -11.59
N THR A 49 -27.81 -11.75 -11.35
CA THR A 49 -27.15 -10.48 -11.67
C THR A 49 -25.69 -10.70 -12.07
N CYS A 50 -25.11 -9.71 -12.74
CA CYS A 50 -23.67 -9.64 -12.96
C CYS A 50 -23.02 -8.95 -11.77
N SER A 51 -22.00 -9.58 -11.19
CA SER A 51 -21.17 -9.03 -10.09
C SER A 51 -19.75 -8.83 -10.57
N ILE A 52 -19.05 -7.86 -9.99
CA ILE A 52 -17.63 -7.61 -10.30
C ILE A 52 -16.79 -8.88 -10.10
N ASN A 53 -15.91 -9.18 -11.05
CA ASN A 53 -14.96 -10.28 -10.93
C ASN A 53 -13.70 -9.82 -10.23
N CYS A 54 -13.56 -10.17 -8.97
CA CYS A 54 -12.39 -9.80 -8.16
C CYS A 54 -11.21 -10.78 -8.31
N THR A 55 -11.39 -11.88 -9.05
CA THR A 55 -10.31 -12.84 -9.27
C THR A 55 -9.26 -12.24 -10.20
N GLY A 56 -8.02 -12.20 -9.75
CA GLY A 56 -6.91 -11.64 -10.55
C GLY A 56 -6.85 -10.11 -10.61
N VAL A 57 -7.68 -9.40 -9.84
CA VAL A 57 -7.56 -7.94 -9.72
C VAL A 57 -6.24 -7.59 -9.07
N LEU A 58 -5.43 -6.78 -9.75
CA LEU A 58 -4.14 -6.32 -9.24
C LEU A 58 -4.35 -5.53 -7.94
N GLY A 59 -3.59 -5.88 -6.89
CA GLY A 59 -3.70 -5.29 -5.56
C GLY A 59 -5.00 -5.67 -4.80
N GLY A 60 -5.83 -6.55 -5.37
CA GLY A 60 -7.06 -7.03 -4.75
C GLY A 60 -6.85 -8.25 -3.86
N SER A 61 -7.75 -8.44 -2.88
CA SER A 61 -7.77 -9.64 -2.03
C SER A 61 -8.53 -10.82 -2.65
N GLY A 62 -9.10 -10.65 -3.84
CA GLY A 62 -9.95 -11.66 -4.50
C GLY A 62 -11.38 -11.71 -3.97
N THR A 63 -11.75 -10.90 -2.97
CA THR A 63 -13.11 -10.87 -2.38
C THR A 63 -13.93 -9.69 -2.86
N VAL A 64 -15.22 -9.91 -3.03
CA VAL A 64 -16.20 -8.89 -3.39
C VAL A 64 -16.65 -8.14 -2.14
N VAL A 65 -16.66 -6.80 -2.19
CA VAL A 65 -17.22 -5.92 -1.14
C VAL A 65 -18.67 -5.57 -1.48
N SER A 66 -18.91 -5.21 -2.74
CA SER A 66 -20.23 -4.90 -3.27
C SER A 66 -20.34 -5.41 -4.71
N GLN A 67 -21.51 -5.26 -5.32
CA GLN A 67 -21.74 -5.66 -6.72
C GLN A 67 -20.75 -5.03 -7.70
N THR A 68 -20.11 -3.92 -7.33
CA THR A 68 -19.25 -3.10 -8.19
C THR A 68 -17.85 -2.89 -7.63
N GLU A 69 -17.53 -3.46 -6.47
CA GLU A 69 -16.29 -3.16 -5.77
C GLU A 69 -15.61 -4.42 -5.23
N CYS A 70 -14.31 -4.53 -5.48
CA CYS A 70 -13.46 -5.55 -4.89
C CYS A 70 -12.76 -5.03 -3.63
N ARG A 71 -12.56 -5.92 -2.67
CA ARG A 71 -11.72 -5.63 -1.50
C ARG A 71 -10.27 -5.54 -1.93
N CYS A 72 -9.63 -4.43 -1.58
CA CYS A 72 -8.22 -4.23 -1.81
C CYS A 72 -7.37 -4.79 -0.65
N LEU A 73 -6.11 -5.13 -0.97
CA LEU A 73 -5.09 -5.43 0.03
C LEU A 73 -4.77 -4.18 0.86
N PRO A 74 -4.23 -4.34 2.08
CA PRO A 74 -3.79 -3.20 2.89
C PRO A 74 -2.87 -2.26 2.09
N GLY A 75 -3.06 -0.95 2.25
CA GLY A 75 -2.32 0.07 1.50
C GLY A 75 -2.82 0.34 0.08
N HIS A 76 -3.89 -0.33 -0.36
CA HIS A 76 -4.51 -0.10 -1.67
C HIS A 76 -5.96 0.38 -1.52
N ILE A 77 -6.43 1.12 -2.52
CA ILE A 77 -7.82 1.56 -2.66
C ILE A 77 -8.36 1.18 -4.03
N TRP A 78 -9.67 0.93 -4.09
CA TRP A 78 -10.35 0.58 -5.32
C TRP A 78 -10.43 1.78 -6.27
N ASN A 79 -10.01 1.59 -7.52
CA ASN A 79 -10.17 2.57 -8.58
C ASN A 79 -11.31 2.14 -9.53
N TRP A 80 -12.38 2.91 -9.53
CA TRP A 80 -13.57 2.66 -10.35
C TRP A 80 -13.34 2.85 -11.86
N THR A 81 -12.30 3.56 -12.26
CA THR A 81 -11.99 3.83 -13.68
C THR A 81 -11.19 2.69 -14.30
N SER A 82 -10.20 2.17 -13.57
CA SER A 82 -9.32 1.09 -14.02
C SER A 82 -9.80 -0.30 -13.62
N PHE A 83 -10.78 -0.40 -12.71
CA PHE A 83 -11.23 -1.65 -12.09
C PHE A 83 -10.07 -2.45 -11.44
N THR A 84 -9.18 -1.72 -10.77
CA THR A 84 -8.04 -2.28 -10.05
C THR A 84 -7.91 -1.68 -8.65
N CYS A 85 -7.16 -2.34 -7.78
CA CYS A 85 -6.75 -1.77 -6.50
C CYS A 85 -5.40 -1.07 -6.68
N GLU A 86 -5.37 0.22 -6.48
CA GLU A 86 -4.16 1.05 -6.64
C GLU A 86 -3.60 1.46 -5.29
N ILE A 87 -2.28 1.70 -5.23
CA ILE A 87 -1.61 2.04 -3.98
C ILE A 87 -2.09 3.41 -3.48
N ASN A 88 -2.53 3.45 -2.22
CA ASN A 88 -2.94 4.68 -1.54
C ASN A 88 -1.76 5.33 -0.82
N CYS A 89 -1.08 6.26 -1.48
CA CYS A 89 0.07 6.95 -0.89
C CYS A 89 -0.28 7.81 0.34
N ASN A 90 -1.54 8.24 0.49
CA ASN A 90 -1.97 9.06 1.64
C ASN A 90 -1.96 8.28 2.97
N GLY A 91 -2.03 6.95 2.91
CA GLY A 91 -1.96 6.09 4.09
C GLY A 91 -0.55 5.59 4.42
N ILE A 92 0.46 5.97 3.63
CA ILE A 92 1.83 5.49 3.78
C ILE A 92 2.66 6.53 4.54
N LEU A 93 3.21 6.10 5.69
CA LEU A 93 4.08 6.93 6.50
C LEU A 93 5.33 7.34 5.69
N TYR A 94 5.73 8.61 5.79
CA TYR A 94 6.83 9.23 5.01
C TYR A 94 6.62 9.27 3.50
N ALA A 95 5.43 8.98 2.98
CA ALA A 95 5.10 9.30 1.60
C ALA A 95 4.72 10.79 1.49
N ILE A 96 5.12 11.39 0.38
CA ILE A 96 4.67 12.71 -0.01
C ILE A 96 3.27 12.52 -0.59
N ALA A 97 2.25 13.09 0.07
CA ALA A 97 0.91 13.09 -0.48
C ALA A 97 0.94 13.78 -1.86
N PRO A 98 0.45 13.11 -2.91
CA PRO A 98 0.33 13.77 -4.21
C PRO A 98 -0.61 14.97 -4.06
N THR A 99 -0.27 16.08 -4.70
CA THR A 99 -1.10 17.30 -4.72
C THR A 99 -2.47 17.08 -5.37
N ASN A 100 -2.62 15.98 -6.08
CA ASN A 100 -3.89 15.47 -6.60
C ASN A 100 -4.18 14.12 -5.92
N PRO A 101 -5.38 13.87 -5.38
CA PRO A 101 -5.71 12.61 -4.69
C PRO A 101 -5.70 11.38 -5.61
N THR A 102 -5.28 11.54 -6.83
CA THR A 102 -5.12 10.47 -7.79
C THR A 102 -3.84 9.69 -7.49
N LEU A 103 -4.04 8.51 -7.01
CA LEU A 103 -3.33 7.26 -7.21
C LEU A 103 -1.93 7.42 -7.83
N SER A 104 -0.96 6.77 -7.23
CA SER A 104 0.40 6.75 -7.78
C SER A 104 0.39 6.38 -9.25
N GLN A 105 0.81 7.28 -10.12
CA GLN A 105 1.12 6.89 -11.49
C GLN A 105 2.23 5.82 -11.41
N ASN A 106 1.98 4.64 -11.95
CA ASN A 106 2.89 3.49 -11.96
C ASN A 106 3.04 2.69 -10.65
N GLY A 107 2.16 2.79 -9.67
CA GLY A 107 2.23 1.96 -8.47
C GLY A 107 3.39 2.30 -7.52
N ILE A 108 3.94 3.52 -7.59
CA ILE A 108 5.07 3.97 -6.76
C ILE A 108 4.69 5.26 -6.04
N CYS A 109 4.84 5.31 -4.72
CA CYS A 109 4.69 6.55 -3.96
C CYS A 109 6.02 7.31 -3.88
N ASN A 110 5.97 8.62 -4.00
CA ASN A 110 7.11 9.47 -3.70
C ASN A 110 7.31 9.53 -2.19
N CYS A 111 8.51 9.25 -1.71
CA CYS A 111 8.85 9.34 -0.31
C CYS A 111 9.53 10.67 0.03
N VAL A 112 9.46 11.11 1.30
CA VAL A 112 10.22 12.26 1.79
C VAL A 112 11.73 11.99 1.67
N ALA A 113 12.53 13.04 1.75
CA ALA A 113 13.98 12.93 1.65
C ALA A 113 14.54 11.83 2.58
N ASN A 114 15.53 11.10 2.10
CA ASN A 114 16.19 9.96 2.76
C ASN A 114 15.36 8.68 2.85
N PHE A 115 14.16 8.63 2.29
CA PHE A 115 13.35 7.43 2.20
C PHE A 115 13.18 7.00 0.74
N TYR A 116 13.00 5.69 0.50
CA TYR A 116 12.62 5.13 -0.80
C TYR A 116 11.38 4.25 -0.65
N PHE A 117 10.61 4.15 -1.71
CA PHE A 117 9.41 3.32 -1.73
C PHE A 117 9.76 1.85 -1.95
N ASN A 118 9.22 0.97 -1.09
CA ASN A 118 9.34 -0.48 -1.26
C ASN A 118 8.02 -1.02 -1.87
N PRO A 119 8.03 -1.46 -3.14
CA PRO A 119 6.81 -1.93 -3.79
C PRO A 119 6.31 -3.30 -3.29
N TYR A 120 7.19 -4.11 -2.68
CA TYR A 120 6.82 -5.43 -2.16
C TYR A 120 6.01 -5.34 -0.85
N ILE A 121 6.30 -4.33 -0.06
CA ILE A 121 5.57 -3.95 1.14
C ILE A 121 5.29 -2.46 0.95
N PRO A 122 4.08 -2.06 0.49
CA PRO A 122 3.81 -0.66 0.11
C PRO A 122 4.08 0.30 1.27
N GLN A 123 5.31 0.76 1.37
CA GLN A 123 5.75 1.69 2.42
C GLN A 123 7.02 2.43 2.02
N CYS A 124 7.21 3.62 2.57
CA CYS A 124 8.47 4.34 2.50
C CYS A 124 9.43 3.83 3.57
N VAL A 125 10.61 3.41 3.15
CA VAL A 125 11.65 2.82 4.00
C VAL A 125 12.88 3.72 3.97
N ILE A 126 13.49 3.95 5.13
CA ILE A 126 14.68 4.80 5.22
C ILE A 126 15.85 4.21 4.41
N ASN A 127 16.57 5.06 3.69
CA ASN A 127 17.74 4.65 2.92
C ASN A 127 19.00 4.68 3.79
N CYS A 128 19.29 3.58 4.45
CA CYS A 128 20.40 3.47 5.40
C CYS A 128 21.78 3.70 4.78
N SER A 129 21.94 3.55 3.47
CA SER A 129 23.23 3.80 2.80
C SER A 129 23.62 5.28 2.73
N LEU A 130 22.65 6.18 2.96
CA LEU A 130 22.90 7.62 2.98
C LEU A 130 23.50 8.11 4.29
N PHE A 131 23.48 7.31 5.36
CA PHE A 131 23.90 7.74 6.68
C PHE A 131 25.31 7.29 7.00
N SER A 132 26.18 8.26 7.28
CA SER A 132 27.51 8.01 7.84
C SER A 132 27.38 7.25 9.16
N GLY A 133 28.26 6.27 9.39
CA GLY A 133 28.19 5.42 10.58
C GLY A 133 27.18 4.26 10.52
N SER A 134 26.38 4.16 9.46
CA SER A 134 25.51 3.03 9.19
C SER A 134 26.24 1.91 8.45
N PHE A 135 25.75 0.67 8.59
CA PHE A 135 26.12 -0.46 7.73
C PHE A 135 25.35 -0.47 6.39
N GLY A 136 24.41 0.45 6.18
CA GLY A 136 23.50 0.44 5.02
C GLY A 136 22.38 -0.60 5.12
N ILE A 137 22.15 -1.20 6.27
CA ILE A 137 21.17 -2.26 6.51
C ILE A 137 20.02 -1.70 7.32
N ASN A 138 18.78 -1.94 6.85
CA ASN A 138 17.57 -1.60 7.56
C ASN A 138 17.25 -2.67 8.61
N LEU A 139 16.98 -2.25 9.83
CA LEU A 139 16.42 -3.08 10.91
C LEU A 139 14.89 -2.98 10.95
N SER A 140 14.36 -1.83 10.58
CA SER A 140 12.94 -1.54 10.41
C SER A 140 12.77 -0.48 9.33
N PRO A 141 11.53 -0.13 8.93
CA PRO A 141 11.30 0.96 7.97
C PRO A 141 11.93 2.31 8.33
N GLU A 142 12.17 2.55 9.60
CA GLU A 142 12.68 3.82 10.13
C GLU A 142 14.05 3.69 10.82
N THR A 143 14.63 2.50 10.87
CA THR A 143 15.80 2.23 11.70
C THR A 143 16.91 1.59 10.90
N CYS A 144 18.10 2.15 11.01
CA CYS A 144 19.30 1.61 10.39
C CYS A 144 20.19 0.89 11.41
N LYS A 145 20.86 -0.17 10.97
CA LYS A 145 21.93 -0.81 11.73
C LYS A 145 23.16 0.08 11.70
N CYS A 146 23.54 0.61 12.84
CA CYS A 146 24.76 1.42 12.98
C CYS A 146 26.01 0.54 13.15
N LYS A 147 27.15 1.07 12.76
CA LYS A 147 28.49 0.49 13.03
C LYS A 147 28.78 0.47 14.53
N PRO A 148 29.71 -0.36 15.00
CA PRO A 148 30.12 -0.35 16.40
C PRO A 148 30.46 1.05 16.91
N LYS A 149 30.11 1.38 18.13
CA LYS A 149 30.22 2.68 18.79
C LYS A 149 29.29 3.79 18.27
N TYR A 150 28.36 3.46 17.35
CA TYR A 150 27.32 4.39 16.91
C TYR A 150 25.95 3.87 17.33
N ALA A 151 25.06 4.78 17.72
CA ALA A 151 23.67 4.52 18.02
C ALA A 151 22.75 5.24 17.04
N TRP A 152 21.65 4.59 16.67
CA TRP A 152 20.65 5.19 15.80
C TRP A 152 19.82 6.24 16.55
N THR A 153 19.65 7.41 15.95
CA THR A 153 18.76 8.45 16.46
C THR A 153 17.56 8.63 15.52
N LEU A 154 16.36 8.69 16.12
CA LEU A 154 15.12 8.95 15.41
C LEU A 154 14.93 10.44 15.12
N SER A 155 13.78 10.78 14.52
CA SER A 155 13.35 12.15 14.22
C SER A 155 13.74 13.17 15.32
N PRO A 156 14.09 14.40 14.97
CA PRO A 156 14.06 14.98 13.62
C PRO A 156 15.30 14.69 12.76
N THR A 157 16.36 14.14 13.34
CA THR A 157 17.63 13.92 12.64
C THR A 157 17.97 12.44 12.59
N PHE A 158 17.35 11.72 11.65
CA PHE A 158 17.71 10.33 11.37
C PHE A 158 19.23 10.23 11.11
N SER A 159 19.97 9.56 11.97
CA SER A 159 21.43 9.39 11.80
C SER A 159 21.99 8.32 12.74
N CYS A 160 23.10 7.72 12.35
CA CYS A 160 23.96 6.99 13.28
C CYS A 160 24.92 7.98 13.96
N LYS A 161 24.66 8.35 15.21
CA LYS A 161 25.52 9.22 16.00
C LYS A 161 26.45 8.42 16.89
N LEU A 162 27.62 8.98 17.16
CA LEU A 162 28.58 8.36 18.07
C LEU A 162 27.96 8.17 19.46
N ASP A 163 27.94 6.95 19.96
CA ASP A 163 27.42 6.61 21.29
C ASP A 163 28.49 6.86 22.36
N CYS A 164 28.54 8.09 22.81
CA CYS A 164 29.55 8.49 23.79
C CYS A 164 29.38 7.83 25.17
N VAL A 165 28.21 7.27 25.46
CA VAL A 165 27.99 6.54 26.73
C VAL A 165 28.74 5.20 26.73
N SER A 166 28.80 4.55 25.57
CA SER A 166 29.51 3.26 25.43
C SER A 166 31.02 3.39 25.25
N ILE A 167 31.55 4.62 25.11
CA ILE A 167 32.99 4.86 24.92
C ILE A 167 33.66 5.04 26.27
N ALA A 168 34.68 4.18 26.54
CA ALA A 168 35.47 4.26 27.74
C ALA A 168 36.11 5.65 27.92
N ASN A 169 36.07 6.16 29.14
CA ASN A 169 36.63 7.47 29.53
C ASN A 169 35.95 8.69 28.85
N SER A 170 34.82 8.50 28.19
CA SER A 170 33.94 9.59 27.81
C SER A 170 33.07 10.04 29.00
N ASN A 171 32.67 11.32 29.05
CA ASN A 171 31.68 11.81 30.00
C ASN A 171 30.24 11.55 29.55
N GLY A 172 30.04 10.88 28.41
CA GLY A 172 28.75 10.60 27.82
C GLY A 172 28.22 11.68 26.89
N ALA A 173 28.85 12.84 26.80
CA ALA A 173 28.45 13.93 25.92
C ALA A 173 29.19 13.91 24.59
N GLN A 174 28.49 14.32 23.52
CA GLN A 174 29.11 14.61 22.23
C GLN A 174 29.76 15.99 22.26
N SER A 175 30.84 16.14 21.51
CA SER A 175 31.45 17.46 21.27
C SER A 175 30.56 18.33 20.39
N VAL A 176 30.83 19.63 20.33
CA VAL A 176 30.06 20.62 19.58
C VAL A 176 30.01 20.28 18.08
N ASP A 177 31.01 19.60 17.55
CA ASP A 177 31.09 19.14 16.16
C ASP A 177 30.27 17.86 15.89
N ASN A 178 29.68 17.22 16.92
CA ASN A 178 28.94 15.95 16.86
C ASN A 178 29.76 14.77 16.27
N VAL A 179 31.06 14.91 16.12
CA VAL A 179 31.95 13.88 15.55
C VAL A 179 32.72 13.15 16.63
N ASN A 180 32.97 13.78 17.75
CA ASN A 180 33.78 13.27 18.85
C ASN A 180 32.99 13.23 20.16
N CYS A 181 33.50 12.48 21.14
CA CYS A 181 32.99 12.47 22.50
C CYS A 181 33.85 13.37 23.39
N VAL A 182 33.21 14.03 24.34
CA VAL A 182 33.95 14.77 25.38
C VAL A 182 34.55 13.77 26.37
N CYS A 183 35.86 13.86 26.56
CA CYS A 183 36.58 13.01 27.52
C CYS A 183 36.33 13.46 28.96
N LYS A 184 36.42 12.52 29.90
CA LYS A 184 36.50 12.83 31.33
C LYS A 184 37.78 13.61 31.62
N PRO A 185 37.83 14.39 32.74
CA PRO A 185 39.04 15.08 33.15
C PRO A 185 40.24 14.12 33.23
N GLY A 186 41.38 14.52 32.70
CA GLY A 186 42.59 13.72 32.65
C GLY A 186 42.76 12.78 31.45
N PHE A 187 41.70 12.68 30.59
CA PHE A 187 41.76 11.88 29.37
C PHE A 187 41.75 12.77 28.15
N ARG A 188 42.38 12.33 27.06
CA ARG A 188 42.40 13.02 25.75
C ARG A 188 41.89 12.07 24.67
N LEU A 189 41.23 12.63 23.68
CA LEU A 189 40.85 11.90 22.47
C LEU A 189 42.14 11.57 21.69
N PHE A 190 42.37 10.30 21.40
CA PHE A 190 43.42 9.88 20.51
C PHE A 190 42.82 9.69 19.12
N VAL A 191 43.14 10.59 18.20
CA VAL A 191 42.78 10.49 16.77
C VAL A 191 43.98 9.78 16.13
N GLY A 192 43.85 8.44 15.93
CA GLY A 192 44.81 7.62 15.22
C GLY A 192 44.51 7.58 13.74
#